data_1321b9ebf6cdf1dbf3c969e0dbb16807
#
_entry.id   1321b9ebf6cdf1dbf3c969e0dbb16807
#
_cell.length_a   1.000
_cell.length_b   1.000
_cell.length_c   1.000
_cell.angle_alpha   90.00
_cell.angle_beta   90.00
_cell.angle_gamma   90.00
#
_symmetry.space_group_name_H-M   'P 1'
#
loop_
_entity.id
_entity.type
_entity.pdbx_description
1 polymer ?
#
loop_
_entity_poly.entity_id
_entity_poly.type
_entity_poly.pdbx_seq_one_letter_code
_entity_poly.pdbx_strand_id
1 'polypeptide(L)'
;AIGPFAIDTYLPAFPEMAQQLGASALQIQQTLTFYLIPFGLMMLWHGTLSDALGRRRIILAGLLLFVLASLLCAFATCIEMLWLGRALQGMSSGVGMVVGRAMVRDVLHGAQAQRLMAKVAMLFAIAPAASPIVGGYLLRFYDWRGIFIFLALFASILLVACLVWLPETLAVEKRQ
;
A
#
# COMPACT_ATOMS: atom_id res chain seq x y z
N ALA A 1 2.12 6.06 -3.43
CA ALA A 1 3.13 6.15 -2.34
C ALA A 1 2.78 5.32 -1.09
N ILE A 2 1.63 4.56 -1.08
CA ILE A 2 1.22 3.74 0.09
C ILE A 2 2.27 2.66 0.42
N GLY A 3 2.85 2.01 -0.59
CA GLY A 3 3.79 0.90 -0.40
C GLY A 3 4.98 1.22 0.52
N PRO A 4 5.81 2.22 0.21
CA PRO A 4 6.91 2.64 1.08
C PRO A 4 6.44 3.06 2.48
N PHE A 5 5.33 3.79 2.57
CA PHE A 5 4.75 4.17 3.86
C PHE A 5 4.42 2.94 4.71
N ALA A 6 3.81 1.91 4.13
CA ALA A 6 3.44 0.70 4.84
C ALA A 6 4.65 -0.15 5.27
N ILE A 7 5.83 0.05 4.68
CA ILE A 7 7.06 -0.66 5.05
C ILE A 7 7.80 0.07 6.16
N ASP A 8 8.01 1.38 6.00
CA ASP A 8 8.97 2.09 6.83
C ASP A 8 8.34 2.69 8.10
N THR A 9 7.01 2.96 8.07
CA THR A 9 6.31 3.61 9.20
C THR A 9 6.29 2.74 10.46
N TYR A 10 6.24 1.40 10.33
CA TYR A 10 6.10 0.51 11.49
C TYR A 10 7.42 -0.10 11.99
N LEU A 11 8.53 0.09 11.27
CA LEU A 11 9.85 -0.43 11.69
C LEU A 11 10.24 0.00 13.12
N PRO A 12 10.01 1.27 13.54
CA PRO A 12 10.32 1.69 14.90
C PRO A 12 9.50 0.96 15.98
N ALA A 13 8.36 0.34 15.62
CA ALA A 13 7.48 -0.37 16.53
C ALA A 13 7.88 -1.84 16.81
N PHE A 14 8.89 -2.37 16.13
CA PHE A 14 9.29 -3.78 16.23
C PHE A 14 9.50 -4.28 17.65
N PRO A 15 10.24 -3.56 18.54
CA PRO A 15 10.43 -4.02 19.91
C PRO A 15 9.12 -4.11 20.71
N GLU A 16 8.25 -3.12 20.54
CA GLU A 16 6.94 -3.09 21.20
C GLU A 16 6.03 -4.21 20.72
N MET A 17 5.98 -4.43 19.40
CA MET A 17 5.20 -5.52 18.79
C MET A 17 5.67 -6.89 19.29
N ALA A 18 6.99 -7.12 19.37
CA ALA A 18 7.56 -8.35 19.87
C ALA A 18 7.10 -8.63 21.31
N GLN A 19 7.15 -7.61 22.16
CA GLN A 19 6.76 -7.72 23.55
C GLN A 19 5.25 -7.96 23.72
N GLN A 20 4.41 -7.20 23.02
CA GLN A 20 2.95 -7.29 23.17
C GLN A 20 2.34 -8.57 22.55
N LEU A 21 2.94 -9.07 21.46
CA LEU A 21 2.48 -10.29 20.78
C LEU A 21 3.16 -11.55 21.30
N GLY A 22 4.10 -11.43 22.26
CA GLY A 22 4.90 -12.57 22.74
C GLY A 22 5.71 -13.24 21.62
N ALA A 23 6.09 -12.48 20.60
CA ALA A 23 6.74 -12.99 19.40
C ALA A 23 8.26 -12.75 19.45
N SER A 24 9.02 -13.66 18.84
CA SER A 24 10.47 -13.49 18.70
C SER A 24 10.80 -12.37 17.70
N ALA A 25 11.98 -11.78 17.80
CA ALA A 25 12.47 -10.78 16.85
C ALA A 25 12.43 -11.29 15.39
N LEU A 26 12.71 -12.58 15.19
CA LEU A 26 12.63 -13.21 13.88
C LEU A 26 11.20 -13.24 13.34
N GLN A 27 10.22 -13.58 14.18
CA GLN A 27 8.80 -13.60 13.78
C GLN A 27 8.29 -12.19 13.41
N ILE A 28 8.72 -11.17 14.16
CA ILE A 28 8.40 -9.78 13.79
C ILE A 28 9.06 -9.40 12.45
N GLN A 29 10.33 -9.76 12.24
CA GLN A 29 11.00 -9.51 10.97
C GLN A 29 10.33 -10.23 9.79
N GLN A 30 9.77 -11.41 10.00
CA GLN A 30 9.00 -12.15 8.99
C GLN A 30 7.76 -11.37 8.52
N THR A 31 7.22 -10.43 9.29
CA THR A 31 6.12 -9.55 8.84
C THR A 31 6.49 -8.76 7.59
N LEU A 32 7.78 -8.39 7.43
CA LEU A 32 8.29 -7.78 6.19
C LEU A 32 8.27 -8.78 5.03
N THR A 33 8.71 -10.01 5.27
CA THR A 33 8.71 -11.07 4.25
C THR A 33 7.30 -11.36 3.77
N PHE A 34 6.34 -11.49 4.69
CA PHE A 34 4.93 -11.69 4.37
C PHE A 34 4.30 -10.50 3.63
N TYR A 35 4.88 -9.31 3.73
CA TYR A 35 4.46 -8.17 2.91
C TYR A 35 5.17 -8.16 1.54
N LEU A 36 6.50 -8.32 1.51
CA LEU A 36 7.31 -8.11 0.32
C LEU A 36 7.12 -9.20 -0.75
N ILE A 37 6.97 -10.47 -0.34
CA ILE A 37 6.75 -11.57 -1.29
C ILE A 37 5.43 -11.39 -2.05
N PRO A 38 4.26 -11.26 -1.37
CA PRO A 38 3.01 -11.00 -2.09
C PRO A 38 3.01 -9.69 -2.89
N PHE A 39 3.67 -8.65 -2.39
CA PHE A 39 3.85 -7.39 -3.12
C PHE A 39 4.57 -7.63 -4.46
N GLY A 40 5.73 -8.30 -4.43
CA GLY A 40 6.50 -8.58 -5.64
C GLY A 40 5.75 -9.45 -6.64
N LEU A 41 5.10 -10.52 -6.17
CA LEU A 41 4.30 -11.40 -7.01
C LEU A 41 3.13 -10.67 -7.66
N MET A 42 2.37 -9.90 -6.89
CA MET A 42 1.21 -9.18 -7.39
C MET A 42 1.56 -8.03 -8.32
N MET A 43 2.75 -7.46 -8.25
CA MET A 43 3.20 -6.47 -9.25
C MET A 43 3.20 -7.02 -10.67
N LEU A 44 3.44 -8.31 -10.85
CA LEU A 44 3.40 -8.98 -12.17
C LEU A 44 1.95 -9.10 -12.69
N TRP A 45 0.99 -9.32 -11.79
CA TRP A 45 -0.42 -9.54 -12.14
C TRP A 45 -1.27 -8.28 -12.21
N HIS A 46 -0.91 -7.23 -11.49
CA HIS A 46 -1.71 -6.00 -11.46
C HIS A 46 -1.89 -5.36 -12.84
N GLY A 47 -0.89 -5.47 -13.71
CA GLY A 47 -0.97 -4.98 -15.09
C GLY A 47 -2.06 -5.69 -15.86
N THR A 48 -1.93 -7.01 -16.00
CA THR A 48 -2.88 -7.86 -16.73
C THR A 48 -4.29 -7.82 -16.15
N LEU A 49 -4.43 -7.83 -14.82
CA LEU A 49 -5.73 -7.69 -14.17
C LEU A 49 -6.39 -6.34 -14.48
N SER A 50 -5.60 -5.26 -14.52
CA SER A 50 -6.13 -3.95 -14.83
C SER A 50 -6.46 -3.77 -16.33
N ASP A 51 -5.80 -4.53 -17.20
CA ASP A 51 -6.12 -4.58 -18.63
C ASP A 51 -7.42 -5.36 -18.89
N ALA A 52 -7.66 -6.42 -18.12
CA ALA A 52 -8.86 -7.24 -18.25
C ALA A 52 -10.10 -6.59 -17.60
N LEU A 53 -9.98 -6.10 -16.37
CA LEU A 53 -11.12 -5.67 -15.54
C LEU A 53 -11.36 -4.15 -15.56
N GLY A 54 -10.40 -3.38 -16.07
CA GLY A 54 -10.42 -1.91 -16.10
C GLY A 54 -9.56 -1.29 -15.00
N ARG A 55 -8.90 -0.18 -15.34
CA ARG A 55 -7.92 0.51 -14.48
C ARG A 55 -8.52 0.96 -13.14
N ARG A 56 -9.65 1.67 -13.22
CA ARG A 56 -10.32 2.24 -12.05
C ARG A 56 -10.77 1.16 -11.08
N ARG A 57 -11.38 0.08 -11.58
CA ARG A 57 -11.88 -1.01 -10.72
C ARG A 57 -10.78 -1.67 -9.92
N ILE A 58 -9.64 -1.94 -10.55
CA ILE A 58 -8.50 -2.59 -9.88
C ILE A 58 -7.87 -1.67 -8.84
N ILE A 59 -7.76 -0.37 -9.10
CA ILE A 59 -7.28 0.60 -8.09
C ILE A 59 -8.20 0.64 -6.88
N LEU A 60 -9.51 0.72 -7.10
CA LEU A 60 -10.49 0.77 -6.00
C LEU A 60 -10.50 -0.53 -5.17
N ALA A 61 -10.46 -1.68 -5.84
CA ALA A 61 -10.38 -2.99 -5.17
C ALA A 61 -9.09 -3.13 -4.35
N GLY A 62 -7.95 -2.71 -4.91
CA GLY A 62 -6.66 -2.72 -4.19
C GLY A 62 -6.66 -1.79 -2.98
N LEU A 63 -7.18 -0.56 -3.11
CA LEU A 63 -7.29 0.37 -1.99
C LEU A 63 -8.21 -0.17 -0.89
N LEU A 64 -9.37 -0.75 -1.27
CA LEU A 64 -10.29 -1.36 -0.31
C LEU A 64 -9.63 -2.54 0.42
N LEU A 65 -8.96 -3.43 -0.31
CA LEU A 65 -8.23 -4.55 0.28
C LEU A 65 -7.14 -4.06 1.23
N PHE A 66 -6.41 -2.99 0.88
CA PHE A 66 -5.39 -2.40 1.74
C PHE A 66 -5.98 -1.83 3.04
N VAL A 67 -7.15 -1.16 2.98
CA VAL A 67 -7.87 -0.68 4.17
C VAL A 67 -8.24 -1.84 5.09
N LEU A 68 -8.88 -2.87 4.55
CA LEU A 68 -9.30 -4.04 5.33
C LEU A 68 -8.10 -4.78 5.94
N ALA A 69 -7.03 -4.95 5.17
CA ALA A 69 -5.79 -5.56 5.64
C ALA A 69 -5.11 -4.73 6.75
N SER A 70 -5.14 -3.40 6.62
CA SER A 70 -4.59 -2.50 7.66
C SER A 70 -5.38 -2.59 8.95
N LEU A 71 -6.71 -2.65 8.87
CA LEU A 71 -7.57 -2.88 10.04
C LEU A 71 -7.31 -4.25 10.65
N LEU A 72 -7.14 -5.30 9.83
CA LEU A 72 -6.78 -6.63 10.33
C LEU A 72 -5.45 -6.59 11.11
N CYS A 73 -4.44 -5.88 10.61
CA CYS A 73 -3.18 -5.68 11.34
C CYS A 73 -3.38 -4.90 12.64
N ALA A 74 -4.20 -3.84 12.64
CA ALA A 74 -4.46 -3.02 13.82
C ALA A 74 -5.12 -3.82 14.95
N PHE A 75 -6.00 -4.75 14.61
CA PHE A 75 -6.70 -5.62 15.57
C PHE A 75 -6.02 -6.97 15.79
N ALA A 76 -4.79 -7.16 15.31
CA ALA A 76 -4.08 -8.42 15.48
C ALA A 76 -3.80 -8.71 16.96
N THR A 77 -4.19 -9.91 17.40
CA THR A 77 -3.98 -10.45 18.76
C THR A 77 -2.88 -11.48 18.81
N CYS A 78 -2.46 -12.01 17.67
CA CYS A 78 -1.38 -12.98 17.51
C CYS A 78 -0.55 -12.67 16.28
N ILE A 79 0.66 -13.23 16.22
CA ILE A 79 1.62 -12.96 15.14
C ILE A 79 1.12 -13.48 13.78
N GLU A 80 0.39 -14.59 13.75
CA GLU A 80 -0.15 -15.20 12.55
C GLU A 80 -1.20 -14.30 11.88
N MET A 81 -2.06 -13.67 12.69
CA MET A 81 -3.04 -12.69 12.21
C MET A 81 -2.35 -11.48 11.60
N LEU A 82 -1.24 -11.03 12.21
CA LEU A 82 -0.43 -9.95 11.67
C LEU A 82 0.23 -10.35 10.35
N TRP A 83 0.79 -11.56 10.22
CA TRP A 83 1.35 -12.07 8.96
C TRP A 83 0.32 -12.09 7.85
N LEU A 84 -0.89 -12.58 8.14
CA LEU A 84 -1.99 -12.57 7.17
C LEU A 84 -2.35 -11.16 6.72
N GLY A 85 -2.52 -10.24 7.65
CA GLY A 85 -2.79 -8.83 7.35
C GLY A 85 -1.68 -8.20 6.51
N ARG A 86 -0.41 -8.49 6.82
CA ARG A 86 0.75 -8.01 6.05
C ARG A 86 0.78 -8.61 4.64
N ALA A 87 0.44 -9.88 4.48
CA ALA A 87 0.35 -10.51 3.16
C ALA A 87 -0.72 -9.83 2.29
N LEU A 88 -1.91 -9.59 2.83
CA LEU A 88 -3.00 -8.89 2.13
C LEU A 88 -2.63 -7.42 1.82
N GLN A 89 -1.97 -6.71 2.73
CA GLN A 89 -1.43 -5.38 2.46
C GLN A 89 -0.41 -5.40 1.32
N GLY A 90 0.52 -6.36 1.32
CA GLY A 90 1.51 -6.56 0.26
C GLY A 90 0.85 -6.78 -1.09
N MET A 91 -0.13 -7.69 -1.16
CA MET A 91 -0.87 -7.98 -2.38
C MET A 91 -1.52 -6.73 -2.99
N SER A 92 -2.01 -5.81 -2.18
CA SER A 92 -2.78 -4.64 -2.62
C SER A 92 -1.94 -3.38 -2.85
N SER A 93 -0.82 -3.23 -2.18
CA SER A 93 -0.07 -1.95 -2.14
C SER A 93 0.62 -1.57 -3.45
N GLY A 94 0.92 -2.55 -4.32
CA GLY A 94 1.53 -2.35 -5.64
C GLY A 94 0.59 -1.79 -6.72
N VAL A 95 -0.72 -1.91 -6.53
CA VAL A 95 -1.74 -1.51 -7.51
C VAL A 95 -1.55 -0.07 -7.98
N GLY A 96 -1.43 0.87 -7.06
CA GLY A 96 -1.29 2.29 -7.39
C GLY A 96 -0.02 2.61 -8.18
N MET A 97 1.05 1.82 -8.00
CA MET A 97 2.29 2.00 -8.74
C MET A 97 2.20 1.47 -10.17
N VAL A 98 1.68 0.27 -10.34
CA VAL A 98 1.58 -0.39 -11.67
C VAL A 98 0.47 0.24 -12.50
N VAL A 99 -0.75 0.23 -11.96
CA VAL A 99 -1.94 0.70 -12.70
C VAL A 99 -1.94 2.22 -12.86
N GLY A 100 -1.45 2.98 -11.85
CA GLY A 100 -1.32 4.43 -11.97
C GLY A 100 -0.37 4.86 -13.08
N ARG A 101 0.76 4.15 -13.27
CA ARG A 101 1.66 4.41 -14.41
C ARG A 101 1.01 4.06 -15.74
N ALA A 102 0.21 3.00 -15.80
CA ALA A 102 -0.52 2.65 -17.00
C ALA A 102 -1.55 3.73 -17.35
N MET A 103 -2.34 4.21 -16.38
CA MET A 103 -3.31 5.31 -16.59
C MET A 103 -2.66 6.59 -17.10
N VAL A 104 -1.48 6.95 -16.59
CA VAL A 104 -0.74 8.13 -17.08
C VAL A 104 -0.39 7.96 -18.57
N ARG A 105 0.04 6.77 -18.97
CA ARG A 105 0.35 6.47 -20.39
C ARG A 105 -0.89 6.41 -21.28
N ASP A 106 -2.03 6.03 -20.72
CA ASP A 106 -3.30 5.98 -21.47
C ASP A 106 -3.80 7.39 -21.84
N VAL A 107 -3.52 8.39 -20.96
CA VAL A 107 -4.07 9.76 -21.09
C VAL A 107 -3.04 10.78 -21.59
N LEU A 108 -1.78 10.63 -21.21
CA LEU A 108 -0.72 11.61 -21.48
C LEU A 108 0.39 11.01 -22.34
N HIS A 109 0.93 11.83 -23.27
CA HIS A 109 2.01 11.44 -24.17
C HIS A 109 3.17 12.42 -24.10
N GLY A 110 4.36 11.98 -24.53
CA GLY A 110 5.56 12.82 -24.65
C GLY A 110 5.97 13.51 -23.34
N ALA A 111 6.32 14.78 -23.41
CA ALA A 111 6.87 15.55 -22.30
C ALA A 111 5.91 15.70 -21.10
N GLN A 112 4.60 15.70 -21.32
CA GLN A 112 3.61 15.81 -20.24
C GLN A 112 3.59 14.54 -19.37
N ALA A 113 3.60 13.36 -20.00
CA ALA A 113 3.69 12.07 -19.30
C ALA A 113 4.99 11.98 -18.50
N GLN A 114 6.13 12.37 -19.08
CA GLN A 114 7.42 12.37 -18.41
C GLN A 114 7.44 13.30 -17.18
N ARG A 115 6.92 14.52 -17.29
CA ARG A 115 6.84 15.47 -16.16
C ARG A 115 5.99 14.92 -15.02
N LEU A 116 4.85 14.30 -15.32
CA LEU A 116 4.00 13.70 -14.28
C LEU A 116 4.68 12.49 -13.64
N MET A 117 5.32 11.63 -14.43
CA MET A 117 6.09 10.49 -13.90
C MET A 117 7.25 10.94 -13.02
N ALA A 118 7.96 12.02 -13.36
CA ALA A 118 9.01 12.59 -12.53
C ALA A 118 8.46 13.06 -11.17
N LYS A 119 7.30 13.75 -11.15
CA LYS A 119 6.65 14.17 -9.89
C LYS A 119 6.25 12.95 -9.04
N VAL A 120 5.71 11.91 -9.65
CA VAL A 120 5.38 10.66 -8.96
C VAL A 120 6.63 10.01 -8.38
N ALA A 121 7.73 9.95 -9.14
CA ALA A 121 9.01 9.42 -8.67
C ALA A 121 9.58 10.21 -7.48
N MET A 122 9.48 11.55 -7.49
CA MET A 122 9.87 12.39 -6.35
C MET A 122 9.08 12.04 -5.08
N LEU A 123 7.75 11.86 -5.19
CA LEU A 123 6.91 11.46 -4.06
C LEU A 123 7.31 10.07 -3.51
N PHE A 124 7.69 9.14 -4.39
CA PHE A 124 8.20 7.83 -3.96
C PHE A 124 9.57 7.92 -3.28
N ALA A 125 10.43 8.85 -3.69
CA ALA A 125 11.73 9.06 -3.07
C ALA A 125 11.64 9.72 -1.68
N ILE A 126 10.66 10.60 -1.47
CA ILE A 126 10.43 11.28 -0.19
C ILE A 126 9.76 10.35 0.83
N ALA A 127 8.89 9.45 0.37
CA ALA A 127 8.09 8.59 1.26
C ALA A 127 8.93 7.77 2.26
N PRO A 128 10.04 7.09 1.89
CA PRO A 128 10.87 6.35 2.84
C PRO A 128 11.53 7.24 3.90
N ALA A 129 11.87 8.48 3.56
CA ALA A 129 12.45 9.42 4.52
C ALA A 129 11.41 9.95 5.52
N ALA A 130 10.18 10.18 5.07
CA ALA A 130 9.10 10.69 5.90
C ALA A 130 8.45 9.59 6.78
N SER A 131 8.41 8.35 6.30
CA SER A 131 7.69 7.25 6.96
C SER A 131 8.18 6.94 8.37
N PRO A 132 9.50 6.79 8.66
CA PRO A 132 9.95 6.50 10.01
C PRO A 132 9.69 7.67 10.98
N ILE A 133 9.72 8.92 10.47
CA ILE A 133 9.42 10.11 11.27
C ILE A 133 7.95 10.08 11.70
N VAL A 134 7.05 9.80 10.76
CA VAL A 134 5.62 9.65 11.07
C VAL A 134 5.39 8.49 12.03
N GLY A 135 6.03 7.33 11.79
CA GLY A 135 5.93 6.17 12.68
C GLY A 135 6.42 6.46 14.09
N GLY A 136 7.60 7.06 14.22
CA GLY A 136 8.15 7.44 15.53
C GLY A 136 7.29 8.49 16.25
N TYR A 137 6.68 9.43 15.53
CA TYR A 137 5.76 10.39 16.12
C TYR A 137 4.47 9.73 16.61
N LEU A 138 3.89 8.81 15.84
CA LEU A 138 2.69 8.07 16.24
C LEU A 138 2.93 7.23 17.49
N LEU A 139 4.08 6.57 17.61
CA LEU A 139 4.46 5.77 18.78
C LEU A 139 4.63 6.58 20.08
N ARG A 140 4.74 7.90 19.99
CA ARG A 140 4.78 8.76 21.21
C ARG A 140 3.40 8.91 21.85
N PHE A 141 2.32 8.75 21.09
CA PHE A 141 0.95 8.99 21.55
C PHE A 141 0.06 7.76 21.49
N TYR A 142 0.43 6.80 20.66
CA TYR A 142 -0.32 5.56 20.43
C TYR A 142 0.63 4.37 20.46
N ASP A 143 0.09 3.18 20.69
CA ASP A 143 0.84 1.94 20.50
C ASP A 143 1.05 1.64 18.98
N TRP A 144 1.75 0.54 18.67
CA TRP A 144 2.01 0.12 17.30
C TRP A 144 0.75 -0.07 16.45
N ARG A 145 -0.40 -0.36 17.07
CA ARG A 145 -1.69 -0.49 16.38
C ARG A 145 -2.13 0.82 15.76
N GLY A 146 -1.78 1.96 16.38
CA GLY A 146 -2.05 3.30 15.86
C GLY A 146 -1.42 3.54 14.49
N ILE A 147 -0.30 2.91 14.19
CA ILE A 147 0.34 2.99 12.86
C ILE A 147 -0.55 2.35 11.80
N PHE A 148 -1.10 1.17 12.06
CA PHE A 148 -1.98 0.48 11.11
C PHE A 148 -3.33 1.18 10.96
N ILE A 149 -3.85 1.79 12.02
CA ILE A 149 -5.05 2.65 11.96
C ILE A 149 -4.76 3.88 11.08
N PHE A 150 -3.62 4.52 11.25
CA PHE A 150 -3.20 5.64 10.39
C PHE A 150 -3.11 5.21 8.91
N LEU A 151 -2.52 4.05 8.62
CA LEU A 151 -2.45 3.51 7.25
C LEU A 151 -3.85 3.22 6.68
N ALA A 152 -4.77 2.69 7.49
CA ALA A 152 -6.15 2.45 7.10
C ALA A 152 -6.88 3.76 6.78
N LEU A 153 -6.74 4.79 7.62
CA LEU A 153 -7.33 6.12 7.40
C LEU A 153 -6.75 6.77 6.15
N PHE A 154 -5.43 6.74 5.98
CA PHE A 154 -4.77 7.29 4.80
C PHE A 154 -5.26 6.61 3.51
N ALA A 155 -5.33 5.28 3.50
CA ALA A 155 -5.85 4.53 2.36
C ALA A 155 -7.35 4.78 2.12
N SER A 156 -8.15 4.98 3.17
CA SER A 156 -9.57 5.31 3.07
C SER A 156 -9.78 6.68 2.42
N ILE A 157 -8.98 7.68 2.79
CA ILE A 157 -9.02 9.01 2.16
C ILE A 157 -8.70 8.89 0.66
N LEU A 158 -7.66 8.11 0.31
CA LEU A 158 -7.32 7.87 -1.09
C LEU A 158 -8.40 7.08 -1.83
N LEU A 159 -9.04 6.12 -1.18
CA LEU A 159 -10.15 5.36 -1.75
C LEU A 159 -11.32 6.29 -2.10
N VAL A 160 -11.72 7.17 -1.17
CA VAL A 160 -12.78 8.15 -1.39
C VAL A 160 -12.39 9.12 -2.50
N ALA A 161 -11.16 9.64 -2.49
CA ALA A 161 -10.67 10.52 -3.54
C ALA A 161 -10.70 9.84 -4.93
N CYS A 162 -10.27 8.56 -5.01
CA CYS A 162 -10.34 7.80 -6.24
C CYS A 162 -11.78 7.47 -6.67
N LEU A 163 -12.69 7.23 -5.73
CA LEU A 163 -14.10 7.02 -6.03
C LEU A 163 -14.73 8.26 -6.68
N VAL A 164 -14.39 9.45 -6.19
CA VAL A 164 -14.98 10.71 -6.67
C VAL A 164 -14.31 11.21 -7.94
N TRP A 165 -12.98 11.17 -8.03
CA TRP A 165 -12.23 11.89 -9.07
C TRP A 165 -11.54 11.01 -10.10
N LEU A 166 -11.37 9.70 -9.84
CA LEU A 166 -10.63 8.85 -10.78
C LEU A 166 -11.56 8.39 -11.92
N PRO A 167 -11.35 8.82 -13.18
CA PRO A 167 -12.11 8.30 -14.31
C PRO A 167 -11.60 6.90 -14.72
N GLU A 168 -12.42 6.13 -15.43
CA GLU A 168 -11.95 4.95 -16.13
C GLU A 168 -11.21 5.39 -17.41
N THR A 169 -9.95 5.00 -17.54
CA THR A 169 -9.11 5.40 -18.70
C THR A 169 -9.04 4.32 -19.77
N LEU A 170 -9.44 3.08 -19.46
CA LEU A 170 -9.43 1.97 -20.40
C LEU A 170 -10.82 1.74 -21.00
N ALA A 171 -10.96 2.00 -22.31
CA ALA A 171 -12.20 1.73 -23.04
C ALA A 171 -12.55 0.22 -22.98
N VAL A 172 -13.84 -0.10 -22.87
CA VAL A 172 -14.32 -1.49 -22.73
C VAL A 172 -13.84 -2.38 -23.88
N GLU A 173 -13.75 -1.81 -25.09
CA GLU A 173 -13.31 -2.48 -26.32
C GLU A 173 -11.81 -2.86 -26.32
N LYS A 174 -11.00 -2.24 -25.44
CA LYS A 174 -9.56 -2.49 -25.31
C LYS A 174 -9.19 -3.42 -24.14
N ARG A 175 -10.18 -3.97 -23.46
CA ARG A 175 -9.96 -4.93 -22.36
C ARG A 175 -9.64 -6.30 -22.96
N GLN A 176 -8.55 -6.90 -22.49
CA GLN A 176 -8.05 -8.22 -22.93
C GLN A 176 -8.08 -9.22 -21.80
#